data_849412a00bc975eb8a7c9886419c2022
#
_entry.id   849412a00bc975eb8a7c9886419c2022
#
_cell.length_a   1.000
_cell.length_b   1.000
_cell.length_c   1.000
_cell.angle_alpha   90.00
_cell.angle_beta   90.00
_cell.angle_gamma   90.00
#
_symmetry.space_group_name_H-M   'P 1'
#
loop_
_entity.id
_entity.type
_entity.pdbx_description
1 polymer ?
#
loop_
_entity_poly.entity_id
_entity_poly.type
_entity_poly.pdbx_seq_one_letter_code
_entity_poly.pdbx_strand_id
1 'polypeptide(L)'
;ITMREAKDILRDGMEVLRHAKITQAGKEAGDFEDVYIFGGTKKILRGNFFFSFNPDFREAYFNLPVVPVALRIYAVNQQYNPYSVVMGMKMLSHLNMNIADKNANRISVEKLLTVCQEFANMPTYEEVMASDRAVGRRIIEPFERDLNQLEDMNILTWRYANKRKEEAEEYPLTYADFITKNIIFDFLDYPDQTERIAEIKQGREARAKLKKRAALKKLKDNLK
;
A
#
# COMPACT_ATOMS: atom_id res chain seq x y z
N ILE A 1 -31.05 -3.53 8.21
CA ILE A 1 -30.32 -3.91 9.44
C ILE A 1 -31.00 -3.19 10.60
N THR A 2 -31.49 -3.94 11.58
CA THR A 2 -32.03 -3.37 12.80
C THR A 2 -30.90 -2.81 13.69
N MET A 3 -31.26 -1.89 14.60
CA MET A 3 -30.30 -1.34 15.57
C MET A 3 -29.66 -2.44 16.45
N ARG A 4 -30.37 -3.54 16.67
CA ARG A 4 -29.89 -4.70 17.43
C ARG A 4 -28.83 -5.47 16.63
N GLU A 5 -29.11 -5.79 15.37
CA GLU A 5 -28.17 -6.46 14.46
C GLU A 5 -26.88 -5.63 14.27
N ALA A 6 -27.00 -4.30 14.09
CA ALA A 6 -25.85 -3.43 13.98
C ALA A 6 -24.97 -3.47 15.24
N LYS A 7 -25.57 -3.51 16.44
CA LYS A 7 -24.83 -3.64 17.71
C LYS A 7 -24.15 -5.00 17.84
N ASP A 8 -24.80 -6.06 17.41
CA ASP A 8 -24.24 -7.41 17.44
C ASP A 8 -23.04 -7.54 16.47
N ILE A 9 -23.17 -7.03 15.25
CA ILE A 9 -22.05 -6.97 14.27
C ILE A 9 -20.87 -6.19 14.84
N LEU A 10 -21.13 -5.02 15.45
CA LEU A 10 -20.07 -4.22 16.04
C LEU A 10 -19.41 -4.93 17.21
N ARG A 11 -20.18 -5.59 18.07
CA ARG A 11 -19.63 -6.39 19.18
C ARG A 11 -18.73 -7.52 18.69
N ASP A 12 -19.18 -8.25 17.68
CA ASP A 12 -18.45 -9.38 17.11
C ASP A 12 -17.18 -8.90 16.39
N GLY A 13 -17.25 -7.79 15.66
CA GLY A 13 -16.07 -7.13 15.08
C GLY A 13 -15.05 -6.67 16.14
N MET A 14 -15.53 -6.13 17.27
CA MET A 14 -14.68 -5.76 18.39
C MET A 14 -14.03 -6.98 19.07
N GLU A 15 -14.70 -8.13 19.09
CA GLU A 15 -14.12 -9.37 19.62
C GLU A 15 -12.98 -9.88 18.71
N VAL A 16 -13.17 -9.82 17.38
CA VAL A 16 -12.11 -10.13 16.41
C VAL A 16 -10.90 -9.20 16.62
N LEU A 17 -11.15 -7.90 16.73
CA LEU A 17 -10.07 -6.92 16.95
C LEU A 17 -9.32 -7.12 18.27
N ARG A 18 -9.97 -7.66 19.30
CA ARG A 18 -9.34 -7.99 20.58
C ARG A 18 -8.19 -8.98 20.42
N HIS A 19 -8.31 -9.90 19.49
CA HIS A 19 -7.30 -10.91 19.20
C HIS A 19 -6.32 -10.48 18.10
N ALA A 20 -6.48 -9.26 17.56
CA ALA A 20 -5.56 -8.74 16.56
C ALA A 20 -4.19 -8.49 17.20
N LYS A 21 -3.16 -9.09 16.62
CA LYS A 21 -1.78 -8.97 17.04
C LYS A 21 -0.87 -8.70 15.85
N ILE A 22 0.25 -8.07 16.11
CA ILE A 22 1.34 -7.92 15.16
C ILE A 22 2.46 -8.83 15.61
N THR A 23 2.87 -9.73 14.75
CA THR A 23 4.05 -10.57 14.98
C THR A 23 5.26 -9.85 14.35
N GLN A 24 6.24 -9.54 15.16
CA GLN A 24 7.49 -8.93 14.70
C GLN A 24 8.67 -9.88 14.94
N ALA A 25 9.68 -9.78 14.09
CA ALA A 25 10.91 -10.54 14.30
C ALA A 25 11.62 -10.04 15.57
N GLY A 26 11.99 -10.95 16.43
CA GLY A 26 12.77 -10.66 17.63
C GLY A 26 14.20 -10.21 17.31
N LYS A 27 15.00 -9.96 18.34
CA LYS A 27 16.39 -9.48 18.20
C LYS A 27 17.33 -10.53 17.65
N GLU A 28 17.02 -11.81 17.87
CA GLU A 28 17.80 -12.95 17.38
C GLU A 28 17.12 -13.64 16.21
N ALA A 29 17.89 -14.32 15.35
CA ALA A 29 17.34 -15.00 14.19
C ALA A 29 16.45 -16.17 14.63
N GLY A 30 15.17 -16.10 14.32
CA GLY A 30 14.15 -17.08 14.69
C GLY A 30 13.27 -16.68 15.86
N ASP A 31 13.57 -15.59 16.55
CA ASP A 31 12.70 -15.06 17.58
C ASP A 31 11.55 -14.25 16.99
N PHE A 32 10.34 -14.46 17.53
CA PHE A 32 9.16 -13.71 17.19
C PHE A 32 8.49 -13.18 18.46
N GLU A 33 8.07 -11.94 18.41
CA GLU A 33 7.31 -11.31 19.48
C GLU A 33 5.91 -10.95 18.98
N ASP A 34 4.88 -11.41 19.68
CA ASP A 34 3.49 -11.10 19.41
C ASP A 34 3.04 -9.91 20.26
N VAL A 35 2.75 -8.79 19.63
CA VAL A 35 2.22 -7.60 20.29
C VAL A 35 0.73 -7.46 19.98
N TYR A 36 -0.11 -7.60 20.99
CA TYR A 36 -1.55 -7.36 20.83
C TYR A 36 -1.84 -5.87 20.66
N ILE A 37 -2.70 -5.53 19.69
CA ILE A 37 -3.03 -4.14 19.37
C ILE A 37 -3.86 -3.52 20.49
N PHE A 38 -4.84 -4.25 21.02
CA PHE A 38 -5.78 -3.75 22.01
C PHE A 38 -5.49 -4.34 23.40
N GLY A 39 -5.42 -3.45 24.38
CA GLY A 39 -5.34 -3.80 25.80
C GLY A 39 -6.72 -4.02 26.41
N GLY A 40 -6.73 -4.68 27.55
CA GLY A 40 -7.82 -5.36 28.24
C GLY A 40 -9.20 -4.73 28.40
N THR A 41 -9.42 -3.44 28.38
CA THR A 41 -10.73 -2.89 28.74
C THR A 41 -11.49 -2.40 27.50
N LYS A 42 -12.58 -3.10 27.18
CA LYS A 42 -13.60 -2.59 26.27
C LYS A 42 -14.89 -2.27 27.04
N LYS A 43 -15.47 -1.13 26.77
CA LYS A 43 -16.69 -0.70 27.41
C LYS A 43 -17.63 -0.08 26.36
N ILE A 44 -18.88 -0.48 26.41
CA ILE A 44 -19.93 0.17 25.62
C ILE A 44 -20.74 1.02 26.59
N LEU A 45 -20.75 2.33 26.40
CA LEU A 45 -21.52 3.25 27.21
C LEU A 45 -22.29 4.21 26.33
N ARG A 46 -23.62 4.25 26.48
CA ARG A 46 -24.50 5.16 25.73
C ARG A 46 -24.28 5.12 24.20
N GLY A 47 -24.03 3.92 23.64
CA GLY A 47 -23.77 3.77 22.22
C GLY A 47 -22.34 4.06 21.73
N ASN A 48 -21.47 4.51 22.63
CA ASN A 48 -20.06 4.74 22.32
C ASN A 48 -19.21 3.53 22.73
N PHE A 49 -18.22 3.22 21.90
CA PHE A 49 -17.23 2.19 22.17
C PHE A 49 -15.97 2.81 22.77
N PHE A 50 -15.55 2.26 23.89
CA PHE A 50 -14.29 2.64 24.55
C PHE A 50 -13.35 1.43 24.50
N PHE A 51 -12.16 1.64 24.03
CA PHE A 51 -11.09 0.64 24.03
C PHE A 51 -9.76 1.30 24.41
N SER A 52 -8.84 0.56 24.96
CA SER A 52 -7.47 0.99 25.20
C SER A 52 -6.53 0.24 24.27
N PHE A 53 -5.52 0.93 23.77
CA PHE A 53 -4.40 0.26 23.13
C PHE A 53 -3.52 -0.43 24.19
N ASN A 54 -2.92 -1.56 23.81
CA ASN A 54 -1.88 -2.19 24.62
C ASN A 54 -0.72 -1.18 24.78
N PRO A 55 -0.16 -1.01 26.00
CA PRO A 55 0.97 -0.11 26.22
C PRO A 55 2.16 -0.38 25.30
N ASP A 56 2.52 -1.64 25.12
CA ASP A 56 3.65 -2.05 24.26
C ASP A 56 3.37 -1.72 22.78
N PHE A 57 2.14 -1.98 22.30
CA PHE A 57 1.70 -1.55 20.98
C PHE A 57 1.73 -0.05 20.83
N ARG A 58 1.27 0.68 21.83
CA ARG A 58 1.26 2.14 21.85
C ARG A 58 2.67 2.71 21.72
N GLU A 59 3.62 2.19 22.49
CA GLU A 59 5.02 2.61 22.41
C GLU A 59 5.62 2.31 21.03
N ALA A 60 5.45 1.09 20.52
CA ALA A 60 5.89 0.71 19.18
C ALA A 60 5.23 1.58 18.08
N TYR A 61 3.93 1.81 18.18
CA TYR A 61 3.16 2.57 17.20
C TYR A 61 3.59 4.04 17.11
N PHE A 62 3.80 4.71 18.25
CA PHE A 62 4.25 6.11 18.25
C PHE A 62 5.69 6.30 17.76
N ASN A 63 6.48 5.23 17.76
CA ASN A 63 7.81 5.23 17.18
C ASN A 63 7.84 4.86 15.68
N LEU A 64 6.69 4.45 15.11
CA LEU A 64 6.59 4.19 13.68
C LEU A 64 6.58 5.51 12.89
N PRO A 65 7.24 5.57 11.74
CA PRO A 65 7.17 6.75 10.90
C PRO A 65 5.72 6.97 10.43
N VAL A 66 5.21 8.17 10.66
CA VAL A 66 3.89 8.58 10.16
C VAL A 66 3.95 8.69 8.64
N VAL A 67 3.01 8.01 7.99
CA VAL A 67 2.88 8.01 6.53
C VAL A 67 1.61 8.78 6.16
N PRO A 68 1.69 9.80 5.29
CA PRO A 68 0.50 10.50 4.83
C PRO A 68 -0.44 9.54 4.09
N VAL A 69 -1.72 9.66 4.37
CA VAL A 69 -2.77 8.89 3.69
C VAL A 69 -3.72 9.85 2.99
N ALA A 70 -3.93 9.67 1.70
CA ALA A 70 -4.92 10.42 0.94
C ALA A 70 -6.34 9.91 1.27
N LEU A 71 -6.95 10.43 2.34
CA LEU A 71 -8.25 9.97 2.85
C LEU A 71 -9.36 10.03 1.78
N ARG A 72 -9.26 10.91 0.79
CA ARG A 72 -10.21 11.02 -0.33
C ARG A 72 -10.33 9.72 -1.14
N ILE A 73 -9.32 8.84 -1.13
CA ILE A 73 -9.39 7.52 -1.75
C ILE A 73 -10.58 6.71 -1.22
N TYR A 74 -10.90 6.83 0.07
CA TYR A 74 -12.03 6.11 0.67
C TYR A 74 -13.41 6.71 0.33
N ALA A 75 -13.46 7.89 -0.27
CA ALA A 75 -14.71 8.50 -0.73
C ALA A 75 -15.18 7.95 -2.09
N VAL A 76 -14.35 7.13 -2.77
CA VAL A 76 -14.72 6.49 -4.04
C VAL A 76 -15.85 5.49 -3.82
N ASN A 77 -16.86 5.53 -4.68
CA ASN A 77 -17.94 4.55 -4.64
C ASN A 77 -17.46 3.18 -5.17
N GLN A 78 -17.17 2.28 -4.25
CA GLN A 78 -16.64 0.95 -4.56
C GLN A 78 -17.63 0.02 -5.28
N GLN A 79 -18.91 0.33 -5.25
CA GLN A 79 -19.91 -0.46 -5.98
C GLN A 79 -19.74 -0.32 -7.50
N TYR A 80 -19.39 0.87 -7.96
CA TYR A 80 -19.19 1.16 -9.38
C TYR A 80 -17.72 1.08 -9.81
N ASN A 81 -16.82 1.35 -8.87
CA ASN A 81 -15.37 1.39 -9.10
C ASN A 81 -14.64 0.55 -8.05
N PRO A 82 -14.75 -0.79 -8.11
CA PRO A 82 -14.28 -1.69 -7.07
C PRO A 82 -12.75 -1.71 -6.92
N TYR A 83 -12.03 -1.35 -7.95
CA TYR A 83 -10.56 -1.41 -7.98
C TYR A 83 -9.88 -0.09 -7.57
N SER A 84 -10.59 1.03 -7.65
CA SER A 84 -10.03 2.38 -7.39
C SER A 84 -9.36 2.49 -6.03
N VAL A 85 -10.03 2.05 -4.95
CA VAL A 85 -9.48 2.15 -3.59
C VAL A 85 -8.23 1.29 -3.44
N VAL A 86 -8.27 0.06 -3.95
CA VAL A 86 -7.13 -0.88 -3.85
C VAL A 86 -5.93 -0.36 -4.63
N MET A 87 -6.14 0.13 -5.85
CA MET A 87 -5.09 0.73 -6.67
C MET A 87 -4.53 2.00 -6.03
N GLY A 88 -5.39 2.91 -5.59
CA GLY A 88 -4.98 4.16 -4.93
C GLY A 88 -4.15 3.89 -3.68
N MET A 89 -4.55 2.96 -2.84
CA MET A 89 -3.79 2.56 -1.65
C MET A 89 -2.46 1.91 -1.99
N LYS A 90 -2.41 1.07 -3.04
CA LYS A 90 -1.17 0.46 -3.52
C LYS A 90 -0.19 1.50 -4.07
N MET A 91 -0.68 2.45 -4.86
CA MET A 91 0.12 3.55 -5.40
C MET A 91 0.66 4.44 -4.29
N LEU A 92 -0.17 4.77 -3.30
CA LEU A 92 0.23 5.55 -2.12
C LEU A 92 1.29 4.83 -1.29
N SER A 93 1.09 3.55 -1.00
CA SER A 93 2.07 2.71 -0.31
C SER A 93 3.40 2.64 -1.07
N HIS A 94 3.32 2.43 -2.39
CA HIS A 94 4.50 2.40 -3.25
C HIS A 94 5.28 3.72 -3.22
N LEU A 95 4.59 4.85 -3.34
CA LEU A 95 5.18 6.19 -3.22
C LEU A 95 5.88 6.37 -1.88
N ASN A 96 5.20 6.06 -0.79
CA ASN A 96 5.74 6.21 0.57
C ASN A 96 6.98 5.36 0.84
N MET A 97 7.01 4.13 0.32
CA MET A 97 8.15 3.22 0.48
C MET A 97 9.37 3.66 -0.35
N ASN A 98 9.13 4.31 -1.48
CA ASN A 98 10.16 4.67 -2.44
C ASN A 98 10.40 6.18 -2.55
N ILE A 99 9.89 6.98 -1.61
CA ILE A 99 9.82 8.44 -1.71
C ILE A 99 11.17 9.14 -1.96
N ALA A 100 12.26 8.53 -1.53
CA ALA A 100 13.61 9.04 -1.78
C ALA A 100 14.23 8.55 -3.11
N ASP A 101 13.50 7.75 -3.88
CA ASP A 101 13.98 7.18 -5.13
C ASP A 101 13.51 8.02 -6.33
N LYS A 102 14.30 8.04 -7.40
CA LYS A 102 14.04 8.87 -8.58
C LYS A 102 12.70 8.56 -9.27
N ASN A 103 12.24 7.31 -9.17
CA ASN A 103 11.02 6.81 -9.82
C ASN A 103 9.98 6.38 -8.76
N ALA A 104 9.88 7.11 -7.65
CA ALA A 104 8.95 6.81 -6.56
C ALA A 104 7.49 6.78 -7.02
N ASN A 105 7.15 7.59 -8.01
CA ASN A 105 5.80 7.71 -8.57
C ASN A 105 5.57 6.81 -9.80
N ARG A 106 6.38 5.77 -9.99
CA ARG A 106 6.27 4.85 -11.13
C ARG A 106 6.06 3.42 -10.65
N ILE A 107 4.95 2.81 -11.05
CA ILE A 107 4.56 1.45 -10.68
C ILE A 107 4.19 0.63 -11.91
N SER A 108 4.47 -0.67 -11.93
CA SER A 108 4.06 -1.54 -13.04
C SER A 108 2.57 -1.86 -12.97
N VAL A 109 1.93 -1.99 -14.13
CA VAL A 109 0.55 -2.46 -14.26
C VAL A 109 0.38 -3.83 -13.60
N GLU A 110 1.32 -4.75 -13.80
CA GLU A 110 1.33 -6.06 -13.19
C GLU A 110 1.14 -6.02 -11.67
N LYS A 111 1.87 -5.13 -10.97
CA LYS A 111 1.73 -4.97 -9.51
C LYS A 111 0.37 -4.43 -9.09
N LEU A 112 -0.23 -3.56 -9.88
CA LEU A 112 -1.59 -3.07 -9.61
C LEU A 112 -2.64 -4.13 -9.91
N LEU A 113 -2.48 -4.89 -10.99
CA LEU A 113 -3.36 -6.01 -11.30
C LEU A 113 -3.36 -7.06 -10.20
N THR A 114 -2.16 -7.43 -9.71
CA THR A 114 -2.02 -8.41 -8.62
C THR A 114 -2.89 -8.01 -7.41
N VAL A 115 -2.80 -6.76 -6.95
CA VAL A 115 -3.61 -6.33 -5.79
C VAL A 115 -5.10 -6.23 -6.13
N CYS A 116 -5.48 -5.89 -7.36
CA CYS A 116 -6.88 -5.90 -7.78
C CYS A 116 -7.47 -7.32 -7.80
N GLN A 117 -6.67 -8.30 -8.20
CA GLN A 117 -7.06 -9.72 -8.19
C GLN A 117 -7.15 -10.26 -6.76
N GLU A 118 -6.18 -9.95 -5.91
CA GLU A 118 -6.13 -10.44 -4.53
C GLU A 118 -7.21 -9.82 -3.62
N PHE A 119 -7.50 -8.53 -3.76
CA PHE A 119 -8.31 -7.78 -2.80
C PHE A 119 -9.63 -7.25 -3.34
N ALA A 120 -9.82 -7.24 -4.65
CA ALA A 120 -11.04 -6.70 -5.27
C ALA A 120 -11.69 -7.66 -6.29
N ASN A 121 -11.30 -8.92 -6.29
CA ASN A 121 -11.86 -9.98 -7.14
C ASN A 121 -11.85 -9.65 -8.65
N MET A 122 -10.82 -8.94 -9.12
CA MET A 122 -10.63 -8.76 -10.55
C MET A 122 -10.28 -10.11 -11.18
N PRO A 123 -10.92 -10.52 -12.29
CA PRO A 123 -10.62 -11.80 -12.89
C PRO A 123 -9.19 -11.84 -13.43
N THR A 124 -8.57 -13.02 -13.40
CA THR A 124 -7.28 -13.25 -14.04
C THR A 124 -7.42 -13.39 -15.56
N TYR A 125 -6.31 -13.29 -16.26
CA TYR A 125 -6.28 -13.50 -17.71
C TYR A 125 -6.80 -14.88 -18.10
N GLU A 126 -6.39 -15.91 -17.37
CA GLU A 126 -6.75 -17.31 -17.59
C GLU A 126 -8.27 -17.52 -17.39
N GLU A 127 -8.85 -16.94 -16.35
CA GLU A 127 -10.31 -17.02 -16.09
C GLU A 127 -11.12 -16.35 -17.19
N VAL A 128 -10.66 -15.20 -17.69
CA VAL A 128 -11.33 -14.50 -18.80
C VAL A 128 -11.25 -15.30 -20.07
N MET A 129 -10.07 -15.84 -20.41
CA MET A 129 -9.87 -16.67 -21.60
C MET A 129 -10.66 -17.97 -21.53
N ALA A 130 -10.71 -18.63 -20.37
CA ALA A 130 -11.50 -19.84 -20.19
C ALA A 130 -13.02 -19.63 -20.37
N SER A 131 -13.51 -18.39 -20.14
CA SER A 131 -14.91 -18.02 -20.32
C SER A 131 -15.24 -17.44 -21.71
N ASP A 132 -14.30 -17.51 -22.67
CA ASP A 132 -14.42 -16.94 -24.04
C ASP A 132 -14.89 -15.48 -24.05
N ARG A 133 -14.36 -14.68 -23.13
CA ARG A 133 -14.70 -13.27 -22.98
C ARG A 133 -13.57 -12.35 -23.43
N ALA A 134 -13.97 -11.17 -23.90
CA ALA A 134 -13.01 -10.15 -24.33
C ALA A 134 -12.19 -9.61 -23.15
N VAL A 135 -10.90 -9.88 -23.13
CA VAL A 135 -9.95 -9.45 -22.08
C VAL A 135 -9.96 -7.92 -21.90
N GLY A 136 -10.03 -7.17 -22.99
CA GLY A 136 -10.15 -5.70 -22.95
C GLY A 136 -11.29 -5.25 -22.03
N ARG A 137 -12.50 -5.76 -22.27
CA ARG A 137 -13.70 -5.39 -21.50
C ARG A 137 -13.72 -5.89 -20.06
N ARG A 138 -12.97 -6.93 -19.74
CA ARG A 138 -13.01 -7.55 -18.42
C ARG A 138 -11.87 -7.16 -17.51
N ILE A 139 -10.74 -6.75 -18.07
CA ILE A 139 -9.55 -6.41 -17.33
C ILE A 139 -9.11 -4.97 -17.62
N ILE A 140 -8.82 -4.66 -18.91
CA ILE A 140 -8.21 -3.36 -19.25
C ILE A 140 -9.17 -2.20 -19.01
N GLU A 141 -10.36 -2.23 -19.62
CA GLU A 141 -11.35 -1.15 -19.47
C GLU A 141 -11.77 -0.89 -18.02
N PRO A 142 -12.08 -1.90 -17.18
CA PRO A 142 -12.37 -1.68 -15.77
C PRO A 142 -11.19 -1.12 -14.98
N PHE A 143 -9.98 -1.54 -15.29
CA PHE A 143 -8.76 -1.03 -14.66
C PHE A 143 -8.54 0.46 -14.98
N GLU A 144 -8.63 0.84 -16.26
CA GLU A 144 -8.50 2.23 -16.70
C GLU A 144 -9.64 3.11 -16.19
N ARG A 145 -10.88 2.63 -16.24
CA ARG A 145 -12.05 3.33 -15.69
C ARG A 145 -11.83 3.69 -14.22
N ASP A 146 -11.34 2.76 -13.44
CA ASP A 146 -11.16 2.93 -12.01
C ASP A 146 -9.96 3.86 -11.69
N LEU A 147 -8.93 3.89 -12.52
CA LEU A 147 -7.86 4.91 -12.45
C LEU A 147 -8.40 6.32 -12.85
N ASN A 148 -9.19 6.41 -13.92
CA ASN A 148 -9.84 7.65 -14.33
C ASN A 148 -10.76 8.18 -13.22
N GLN A 149 -11.46 7.31 -12.50
CA GLN A 149 -12.27 7.72 -11.35
C GLN A 149 -11.45 8.40 -10.25
N LEU A 150 -10.22 7.94 -9.99
CA LEU A 150 -9.33 8.61 -9.04
C LEU A 150 -8.89 9.99 -9.54
N GLU A 151 -8.71 10.14 -10.85
CA GLU A 151 -8.37 11.41 -11.49
C GLU A 151 -9.57 12.37 -11.49
N ASP A 152 -10.77 11.91 -11.88
CA ASP A 152 -12.02 12.69 -11.88
C ASP A 152 -12.36 13.24 -10.47
N MET A 153 -12.01 12.49 -9.43
CA MET A 153 -12.16 12.92 -8.05
C MET A 153 -11.03 13.85 -7.57
N ASN A 154 -10.11 14.24 -8.43
CA ASN A 154 -8.92 15.04 -8.09
C ASN A 154 -8.12 14.46 -6.94
N ILE A 155 -7.93 13.13 -6.93
CA ILE A 155 -7.09 12.43 -5.95
C ILE A 155 -5.66 12.33 -6.47
N LEU A 156 -5.51 11.92 -7.72
CA LEU A 156 -4.23 11.80 -8.41
C LEU A 156 -4.41 12.07 -9.90
N THR A 157 -3.30 12.30 -10.59
CA THR A 157 -3.20 12.20 -12.05
C THR A 157 -2.43 10.94 -12.42
N TRP A 158 -2.70 10.39 -13.59
CA TRP A 158 -1.99 9.21 -14.04
C TRP A 158 -1.81 9.17 -15.56
N ARG A 159 -0.81 8.42 -16.01
CA ARG A 159 -0.57 8.12 -17.43
C ARG A 159 0.26 6.86 -17.59
N TYR A 160 0.16 6.23 -18.73
CA TYR A 160 1.10 5.17 -19.10
C TYR A 160 2.50 5.72 -19.37
N ALA A 161 3.50 4.94 -19.04
CA ALA A 161 4.89 5.22 -19.36
C ALA A 161 5.52 4.05 -20.09
N ASN A 162 6.31 4.35 -21.11
CA ASN A 162 7.16 3.35 -21.74
C ASN A 162 8.25 2.86 -20.76
N LYS A 163 8.63 1.58 -20.87
CA LYS A 163 9.71 1.01 -20.05
C LYS A 163 11.02 1.79 -20.17
N ARG A 164 11.27 2.45 -21.29
CA ARG A 164 12.56 3.05 -21.64
C ARG A 164 12.59 4.57 -21.68
N LYS A 165 11.46 5.26 -21.83
CA LYS A 165 11.43 6.73 -21.92
C LYS A 165 10.16 7.33 -21.34
N GLU A 166 10.28 8.52 -20.80
CA GLU A 166 9.22 9.30 -20.16
C GLU A 166 8.26 9.98 -21.16
N GLU A 167 8.43 9.78 -22.48
CA GLU A 167 7.97 10.73 -23.49
C GLU A 167 6.70 10.36 -24.26
N ALA A 168 6.13 9.17 -24.14
CA ALA A 168 4.93 8.84 -24.91
C ALA A 168 3.86 8.17 -24.05
N GLU A 169 2.72 8.82 -23.95
CA GLU A 169 1.47 8.19 -23.58
C GLU A 169 1.06 7.26 -24.70
N GLU A 170 1.16 5.96 -24.48
CA GLU A 170 0.78 4.96 -25.44
C GLU A 170 -0.17 3.96 -24.77
N TYR A 171 -1.42 3.99 -25.22
CA TYR A 171 -2.43 3.08 -24.73
C TYR A 171 -2.13 1.64 -25.16
N PRO A 172 -2.39 0.66 -24.31
CA PRO A 172 -2.10 -0.74 -24.63
C PRO A 172 -3.05 -1.25 -25.71
N LEU A 173 -2.50 -1.85 -26.76
CA LEU A 173 -3.28 -2.45 -27.84
C LEU A 173 -3.68 -3.92 -27.52
N THR A 174 -2.88 -4.59 -26.71
CA THR A 174 -3.09 -6.00 -26.34
C THR A 174 -2.86 -6.21 -24.86
N TYR A 175 -3.35 -7.32 -24.31
CA TYR A 175 -3.09 -7.66 -22.91
C TYR A 175 -1.59 -7.86 -22.64
N ALA A 176 -0.86 -8.47 -23.57
CA ALA A 176 0.59 -8.68 -23.45
C ALA A 176 1.34 -7.34 -23.39
N ASP A 177 0.91 -6.34 -24.16
CA ASP A 177 1.43 -4.98 -24.08
C ASP A 177 1.03 -4.33 -22.75
N PHE A 178 -0.24 -4.46 -22.36
CA PHE A 178 -0.80 -3.87 -21.13
C PHE A 178 -0.02 -4.27 -19.87
N ILE A 179 0.23 -5.55 -19.62
CA ILE A 179 0.94 -6.01 -18.41
C ILE A 179 2.39 -5.53 -18.35
N THR A 180 2.98 -5.17 -19.50
CA THR A 180 4.36 -4.68 -19.55
C THR A 180 4.48 -3.20 -19.29
N LYS A 181 3.38 -2.45 -19.34
CA LYS A 181 3.37 -1.00 -19.10
C LYS A 181 3.69 -0.66 -17.64
N ASN A 182 4.15 0.56 -17.47
CA ASN A 182 4.21 1.19 -16.16
C ASN A 182 3.23 2.36 -16.14
N ILE A 183 2.78 2.72 -14.95
CA ILE A 183 1.97 3.90 -14.68
C ILE A 183 2.85 4.89 -13.95
N ILE A 184 2.84 6.14 -14.42
CA ILE A 184 3.34 7.30 -13.70
C ILE A 184 2.12 7.98 -13.09
N PHE A 185 2.22 8.37 -11.83
CA PHE A 185 1.14 8.98 -11.09
C PHE A 185 1.64 10.05 -10.14
N ASP A 186 0.80 11.06 -9.87
CA ASP A 186 1.09 12.11 -8.92
C ASP A 186 -0.17 12.39 -8.07
N PHE A 187 -0.06 12.27 -6.74
CA PHE A 187 -1.14 12.62 -5.82
C PHE A 187 -1.26 14.13 -5.69
N LEU A 188 -2.45 14.69 -5.89
CA LEU A 188 -2.66 16.14 -5.94
C LEU A 188 -2.60 16.81 -4.56
N ASP A 189 -3.11 16.14 -3.53
CA ASP A 189 -3.12 16.63 -2.15
C ASP A 189 -2.07 15.93 -1.27
N TYR A 190 -0.91 15.57 -1.85
CA TYR A 190 0.14 14.91 -1.10
C TYR A 190 1.03 15.95 -0.41
N PRO A 191 1.23 15.85 0.91
CA PRO A 191 2.02 16.84 1.65
C PRO A 191 3.48 16.82 1.23
N ASP A 192 4.14 17.98 1.33
CA ASP A 192 5.58 18.08 1.07
C ASP A 192 6.38 17.15 1.98
N GLN A 193 7.25 16.36 1.39
CA GLN A 193 8.07 15.36 2.06
C GLN A 193 9.56 15.68 1.97
N THR A 194 9.91 16.92 1.64
CA THR A 194 11.31 17.33 1.39
C THR A 194 12.24 17.01 2.57
N GLU A 195 11.80 17.30 3.80
CA GLU A 195 12.56 17.02 5.02
C GLU A 195 12.74 15.50 5.21
N ARG A 196 11.66 14.74 5.10
CA ARG A 196 11.69 13.28 5.20
C ARG A 196 12.60 12.63 4.15
N ILE A 197 12.56 13.13 2.92
CA ILE A 197 13.45 12.66 1.85
C ILE A 197 14.91 12.94 2.20
N ALA A 198 15.20 14.11 2.76
CA ALA A 198 16.55 14.48 3.20
C ALA A 198 17.05 13.54 4.31
N GLU A 199 16.25 13.27 5.32
CA GLU A 199 16.57 12.35 6.41
C GLU A 199 16.86 10.93 5.90
N ILE A 200 15.99 10.40 5.00
CA ILE A 200 16.18 9.07 4.41
C ILE A 200 17.50 9.01 3.63
N LYS A 201 17.84 10.04 2.84
CA LYS A 201 19.09 10.10 2.07
C LYS A 201 20.29 10.13 3.00
N GLN A 202 20.28 10.97 4.04
CA GLN A 202 21.35 11.00 5.04
C GLN A 202 21.52 9.65 5.75
N GLY A 203 20.43 9.01 6.14
CA GLY A 203 20.46 7.67 6.75
C GLY A 203 21.03 6.60 5.80
N ARG A 204 20.71 6.64 4.51
CA ARG A 204 21.27 5.74 3.49
C ARG A 204 22.80 5.96 3.33
N GLU A 205 23.24 7.20 3.28
CA GLU A 205 24.68 7.55 3.20
C GLU A 205 25.46 7.12 4.43
N ALA A 206 24.92 7.36 5.62
CA ALA A 206 25.53 6.91 6.88
C ALA A 206 25.70 5.39 6.92
N ARG A 207 24.65 4.63 6.55
CA ARG A 207 24.70 3.16 6.46
C ARG A 207 25.73 2.69 5.40
N ALA A 208 25.81 3.34 4.26
CA ALA A 208 26.78 3.02 3.22
C ALA A 208 28.23 3.25 3.72
N LYS A 209 28.50 4.34 4.44
CA LYS A 209 29.79 4.63 5.07
C LYS A 209 30.16 3.57 6.11
N LEU A 210 29.21 3.14 6.94
CA LEU A 210 29.43 2.08 7.93
C LEU A 210 29.74 0.73 7.26
N LYS A 211 28.99 0.34 6.22
CA LYS A 211 29.28 -0.88 5.45
C LYS A 211 30.67 -0.86 4.81
N LYS A 212 31.09 0.27 4.23
CA LYS A 212 32.44 0.41 3.67
C LYS A 212 33.52 0.26 4.74
N ARG A 213 33.35 0.89 5.91
CA ARG A 213 34.29 0.78 7.04
C ARG A 213 34.39 -0.67 7.56
N ALA A 214 33.25 -1.37 7.70
CA ALA A 214 33.22 -2.77 8.11
C ALA A 214 33.91 -3.70 7.10
N ALA A 215 33.69 -3.47 5.78
CA ALA A 215 34.37 -4.23 4.73
C ALA A 215 35.89 -4.00 4.73
N LEU A 216 36.34 -2.76 4.90
CA LEU A 216 37.78 -2.43 4.99
C LEU A 216 38.41 -3.06 6.25
N LYS A 217 37.70 -3.11 7.38
CA LYS A 217 38.19 -3.76 8.58
C LYS A 217 38.40 -5.26 8.36
N LYS A 218 37.38 -5.96 7.79
CA LYS A 218 37.50 -7.38 7.45
C LYS A 218 38.66 -7.68 6.49
N LEU A 219 38.88 -6.83 5.49
CA LEU A 219 40.02 -6.99 4.58
C LEU A 219 41.39 -6.86 5.31
N LYS A 220 41.52 -5.91 6.24
CA LYS A 220 42.73 -5.74 7.03
C LYS A 220 42.97 -6.92 8.01
N ASP A 221 41.92 -7.47 8.57
CA ASP A 221 42.03 -8.60 9.49
C ASP A 221 42.40 -9.92 8.76
N ASN A 222 41.99 -10.07 7.51
CA ASN A 222 42.35 -11.21 6.65
C ASN A 222 43.75 -11.12 6.03
N LEU A 223 44.43 -9.98 6.12
CA LEU A 223 45.80 -9.77 5.63
C LEU A 223 46.86 -9.90 6.72
N LYS A 224 46.47 -10.17 7.94
CA LYS A 224 47.31 -10.51 9.08
C LYS A 224 47.37 -12.00 9.27
#